data_56b62363f52b846e8f10229a25c73d44
#
_entry.id   56b62363f52b846e8f10229a25c73d44
#
_cell.length_a   1.000
_cell.length_b   1.000
_cell.length_c   1.000
_cell.angle_alpha   90.00
_cell.angle_beta   90.00
_cell.angle_gamma   90.00
#
_symmetry.space_group_name_H-M   'P 1'
#
loop_
_entity.id
_entity.type
_entity.pdbx_description
1 polymer ?
#
loop_
_entity_poly.entity_id
_entity_poly.type
_entity_poly.pdbx_seq_one_letter_code
_entity_poly.pdbx_strand_id
1 'polypeptide(L)'
;MVSTKINWKEQNMEKKAVGIIAEYNPFHNGHAYHLAESLAASGADVSVAVISGSFTQRGEPAILDKWSRARMACEGGVNLVVEMPAIFACNNAGYFARAGVEILESLGVSCISFGSECGDIGKLKALADVMDARQAEIEEAVRAACKDGCSYPRARAEVLSEMLKREAVEVLSERKLRQNVVEVPSQQILASEVTEILSQPNNVLALEYLRCMRRAQPLTIKRLGAGYNDSELKTEFASAAGIRNSIYSADCDLDASGIASYVPESTYRILLENHDSIMQTEALFPLLIQRILTSTTDELNTIFGAEEGLGNKLKAGVRYYKSYEDIIEDLKSKRYTRTRIARMLIMALLGITRADVKSAKNYIRILAFDEKGSEYLKEIKKAEVSTLPIITNINREASLYPEIAKTLDFDIKATDIYNLAARRDLYAGSEYVQRPFSSRR
;
A
#
# COMPACT_ATOMS: atom_id res chain seq x y z
N MET A 1 -22.18 15.97 15.88
CA MET A 1 -21.23 16.26 14.80
C MET A 1 -20.69 17.65 15.00
N VAL A 2 -19.52 17.79 15.60
CA VAL A 2 -18.82 19.08 15.74
C VAL A 2 -17.78 19.09 14.65
N SER A 3 -18.06 19.85 13.57
CA SER A 3 -17.09 20.14 12.52
C SER A 3 -16.07 21.13 13.10
N THR A 4 -14.99 20.65 13.63
CA THR A 4 -13.81 21.47 13.88
C THR A 4 -13.22 21.84 12.53
N LYS A 5 -13.58 23.03 12.04
CA LYS A 5 -12.82 23.70 10.97
C LYS A 5 -11.41 23.95 11.50
N ILE A 6 -10.49 23.06 11.19
CA ILE A 6 -9.06 23.30 11.40
C ILE A 6 -8.70 24.45 10.46
N ASN A 7 -8.34 25.58 11.05
CA ASN A 7 -7.95 26.78 10.33
C ASN A 7 -6.53 26.54 9.78
N TRP A 8 -6.46 26.07 8.53
CA TRP A 8 -5.21 25.81 7.84
C TRP A 8 -4.63 27.15 7.40
N LYS A 9 -3.54 27.59 8.02
CA LYS A 9 -2.71 28.67 7.46
C LYS A 9 -2.28 28.23 6.07
N GLU A 10 -2.48 29.07 5.06
CA GLU A 10 -1.85 28.89 3.74
C GLU A 10 -0.35 28.67 3.98
N GLN A 11 0.11 27.49 3.64
CA GLN A 11 1.45 27.06 3.99
C GLN A 11 2.39 27.68 2.95
N ASN A 12 3.16 28.67 3.36
CA ASN A 12 4.26 29.24 2.58
C ASN A 12 5.44 28.24 2.54
N MET A 13 5.21 27.07 1.89
CA MET A 13 6.28 26.18 1.50
C MET A 13 6.92 26.74 0.23
N GLU A 14 8.24 26.94 0.24
CA GLU A 14 8.99 27.41 -0.93
C GLU A 14 9.07 26.32 -2.01
N LYS A 15 9.22 25.06 -1.57
CA LYS A 15 9.36 23.90 -2.46
C LYS A 15 8.03 23.19 -2.66
N LYS A 16 7.72 22.92 -3.93
CA LYS A 16 6.62 22.02 -4.29
C LYS A 16 7.07 20.58 -4.22
N ALA A 17 6.24 19.71 -3.62
CA ALA A 17 6.52 18.29 -3.54
C ALA A 17 5.42 17.47 -4.19
N VAL A 18 5.83 16.38 -4.89
CA VAL A 18 4.93 15.32 -5.36
C VAL A 18 5.08 14.10 -4.47
N GLY A 19 3.95 13.57 -3.98
CA GLY A 19 3.87 12.37 -3.17
C GLY A 19 3.58 11.14 -4.03
N ILE A 20 4.19 10.01 -3.68
CA ILE A 20 3.98 8.70 -4.31
C ILE A 20 3.74 7.68 -3.20
N ILE A 21 2.73 6.82 -3.35
CA ILE A 21 2.50 5.67 -2.46
C ILE A 21 2.90 4.42 -3.22
N ALA A 22 3.87 3.65 -2.68
CA ALA A 22 4.44 2.49 -3.36
C ALA A 22 4.87 1.40 -2.37
N GLU A 23 5.26 0.25 -2.87
CA GLU A 23 5.90 -0.82 -2.08
C GLU A 23 7.40 -0.92 -2.35
N TYR A 24 7.81 -0.60 -3.58
CA TYR A 24 9.18 -0.75 -4.07
C TYR A 24 9.79 -2.11 -3.70
N ASN A 25 9.18 -3.15 -4.21
CA ASN A 25 9.45 -4.53 -3.81
C ASN A 25 9.89 -5.43 -5.00
N PRO A 26 11.12 -5.20 -5.58
CA PRO A 26 12.07 -4.10 -5.37
C PRO A 26 11.71 -2.82 -6.16
N PHE A 27 12.51 -1.76 -6.03
CA PHE A 27 12.46 -0.60 -6.92
C PHE A 27 12.95 -1.01 -8.31
N HIS A 28 12.17 -0.77 -9.36
CA HIS A 28 12.45 -1.23 -10.72
C HIS A 28 12.26 -0.12 -11.76
N ASN A 29 12.61 -0.36 -13.03
CA ASN A 29 12.57 0.65 -14.09
C ASN A 29 11.19 1.29 -14.27
N GLY A 30 10.10 0.53 -14.07
CA GLY A 30 8.73 1.08 -14.07
C GLY A 30 8.49 2.08 -12.95
N HIS A 31 9.12 1.92 -11.77
CA HIS A 31 9.06 2.89 -10.69
C HIS A 31 9.90 4.14 -11.01
N ALA A 32 11.08 3.98 -11.61
CA ALA A 32 11.91 5.08 -12.08
C ALA A 32 11.20 5.92 -13.15
N TYR A 33 10.54 5.26 -14.10
CA TYR A 33 9.68 5.90 -15.10
C TYR A 33 8.55 6.70 -14.44
N HIS A 34 7.77 6.06 -13.54
CA HIS A 34 6.67 6.72 -12.84
C HIS A 34 7.15 7.94 -12.05
N LEU A 35 8.30 7.85 -11.38
CA LEU A 35 8.90 8.97 -10.65
C LEU A 35 9.24 10.15 -11.59
N ALA A 36 9.92 9.87 -12.72
CA ALA A 36 10.30 10.88 -13.69
C ALA A 36 9.09 11.61 -14.28
N GLU A 37 8.07 10.86 -14.72
CA GLU A 37 6.82 11.40 -15.24
C GLU A 37 6.05 12.20 -14.18
N SER A 38 6.06 11.74 -12.92
CA SER A 38 5.40 12.45 -11.82
C SER A 38 6.03 13.80 -11.53
N LEU A 39 7.36 13.87 -11.51
CA LEU A 39 8.10 15.13 -11.34
C LEU A 39 7.84 16.08 -12.52
N ALA A 40 7.94 15.57 -13.76
CA ALA A 40 7.71 16.35 -14.97
C ALA A 40 6.28 16.93 -15.04
N ALA A 41 5.27 16.09 -14.81
CA ALA A 41 3.87 16.48 -14.92
C ALA A 41 3.38 17.39 -13.77
N SER A 42 3.93 17.22 -12.56
CA SER A 42 3.57 18.06 -11.40
C SER A 42 4.34 19.37 -11.35
N GLY A 43 5.50 19.48 -12.01
CA GLY A 43 6.45 20.57 -11.84
C GLY A 43 6.98 20.69 -10.40
N ALA A 44 7.05 19.59 -9.70
CA ALA A 44 7.53 19.55 -8.32
C ALA A 44 9.06 19.55 -8.23
N ASP A 45 9.59 20.21 -7.20
CA ASP A 45 11.03 20.29 -6.91
C ASP A 45 11.53 19.05 -6.18
N VAL A 46 10.63 18.39 -5.42
CA VAL A 46 10.93 17.31 -4.50
C VAL A 46 9.92 16.17 -4.67
N SER A 47 10.40 14.94 -4.62
CA SER A 47 9.58 13.74 -4.57
C SER A 47 9.60 13.12 -3.17
N VAL A 48 8.42 12.73 -2.67
CA VAL A 48 8.23 12.05 -1.39
C VAL A 48 7.57 10.69 -1.64
N ALA A 49 8.22 9.60 -1.26
CA ALA A 49 7.64 8.27 -1.37
C ALA A 49 7.26 7.73 0.01
N VAL A 50 6.01 7.26 0.14
CA VAL A 50 5.55 6.43 1.27
C VAL A 50 5.64 4.99 0.85
N ILE A 51 6.42 4.18 1.57
CA ILE A 51 6.61 2.76 1.25
C ILE A 51 6.14 1.84 2.37
N SER A 52 5.69 0.64 2.02
CA SER A 52 5.43 -0.42 3.00
C SER A 52 6.70 -0.75 3.79
N GLY A 53 6.56 -1.03 5.08
CA GLY A 53 7.65 -1.53 5.92
C GLY A 53 8.06 -2.96 5.56
N SER A 54 8.19 -3.82 6.56
CA SER A 54 8.65 -5.23 6.39
C SER A 54 7.67 -6.10 5.61
N PHE A 55 6.37 -5.77 5.63
CA PHE A 55 5.29 -6.53 4.98
C PHE A 55 4.49 -5.64 4.02
N THR A 56 4.05 -6.23 2.92
CA THR A 56 3.37 -5.55 1.82
C THR A 56 1.85 -5.61 1.94
N GLN A 57 1.15 -4.85 1.13
CA GLN A 57 -0.31 -4.81 1.05
C GLN A 57 -0.92 -6.17 0.67
N ARG A 58 -0.16 -7.04 0.00
CA ARG A 58 -0.58 -8.41 -0.33
C ARG A 58 -0.52 -9.38 0.84
N GLY A 59 0.07 -9.01 1.98
CA GLY A 59 0.30 -9.92 3.10
C GLY A 59 1.52 -10.81 2.90
N GLU A 60 2.51 -10.31 2.20
CA GLU A 60 3.77 -11.00 1.91
C GLU A 60 4.93 -10.22 2.53
N PRO A 61 6.02 -10.88 2.93
CA PRO A 61 7.23 -10.17 3.30
C PRO A 61 7.80 -9.46 2.06
N ALA A 62 8.39 -8.31 2.26
CA ALA A 62 9.13 -7.65 1.19
C ALA A 62 10.41 -8.42 0.86
N ILE A 63 10.90 -8.31 -0.39
CA ILE A 63 12.09 -9.06 -0.86
C ILE A 63 13.35 -8.74 -0.06
N LEU A 64 13.52 -7.48 0.34
CA LEU A 64 14.53 -7.00 1.29
C LEU A 64 13.89 -6.13 2.37
N ASP A 65 14.63 -5.90 3.44
CA ASP A 65 14.19 -5.01 4.51
C ASP A 65 13.88 -3.59 4.01
N LYS A 66 13.12 -2.84 4.81
CA LYS A 66 12.65 -1.51 4.46
C LYS A 66 13.77 -0.49 4.24
N TRP A 67 14.90 -0.63 4.94
CA TRP A 67 16.04 0.29 4.82
C TRP A 67 16.75 0.11 3.49
N SER A 68 16.98 -1.15 3.08
CA SER A 68 17.56 -1.50 1.77
C SER A 68 16.66 -1.01 0.64
N ARG A 69 15.33 -1.20 0.74
CA ARG A 69 14.37 -0.73 -0.27
C ARG A 69 14.25 0.80 -0.31
N ALA A 70 14.31 1.47 0.83
CA ALA A 70 14.36 2.92 0.90
C ALA A 70 15.64 3.48 0.27
N ARG A 71 16.80 2.80 0.47
CA ARG A 71 18.05 3.13 -0.20
C ARG A 71 17.94 2.97 -1.72
N MET A 72 17.36 1.86 -2.21
CA MET A 72 17.08 1.67 -3.64
C MET A 72 16.26 2.83 -4.23
N ALA A 73 15.21 3.25 -3.55
CA ALA A 73 14.36 4.34 -3.99
C ALA A 73 15.12 5.68 -3.98
N CYS A 74 15.90 5.96 -2.94
CA CYS A 74 16.66 7.20 -2.82
C CYS A 74 17.78 7.28 -3.87
N GLU A 75 18.54 6.20 -4.06
CA GLU A 75 19.55 6.13 -5.14
C GLU A 75 18.89 6.09 -6.53
N GLY A 76 17.64 5.65 -6.64
CA GLY A 76 16.82 5.70 -7.84
C GLY A 76 16.17 7.06 -8.13
N GLY A 77 16.47 8.10 -7.31
CA GLY A 77 16.04 9.49 -7.53
C GLY A 77 14.90 10.00 -6.64
N VAL A 78 14.38 9.21 -5.71
CA VAL A 78 13.39 9.68 -4.72
C VAL A 78 14.11 10.53 -3.66
N ASN A 79 13.65 11.76 -3.44
CA ASN A 79 14.32 12.69 -2.54
C ASN A 79 14.07 12.39 -1.05
N LEU A 80 12.86 11.94 -0.70
CA LEU A 80 12.47 11.59 0.67
C LEU A 80 11.67 10.29 0.68
N VAL A 81 12.10 9.31 1.46
CA VAL A 81 11.39 8.02 1.63
C VAL A 81 10.96 7.86 3.08
N VAL A 82 9.67 7.59 3.28
CA VAL A 82 9.07 7.38 4.59
C VAL A 82 8.31 6.05 4.65
N GLU A 83 8.18 5.48 5.85
CA GLU A 83 7.48 4.23 6.08
C GLU A 83 5.98 4.44 6.28
N MET A 84 5.18 3.55 5.73
CA MET A 84 3.79 3.32 6.11
C MET A 84 3.76 2.26 7.22
N PRO A 85 3.15 2.53 8.39
CA PRO A 85 3.06 1.56 9.46
C PRO A 85 2.45 0.23 9.04
N ALA A 86 3.01 -0.89 9.53
CA ALA A 86 2.65 -2.26 9.12
C ALA A 86 1.16 -2.57 9.27
N ILE A 87 0.52 -2.03 10.31
CA ILE A 87 -0.92 -2.20 10.58
C ILE A 87 -1.80 -1.62 9.45
N PHE A 88 -1.33 -0.62 8.73
CA PHE A 88 -2.00 -0.03 7.58
C PHE A 88 -1.46 -0.60 6.27
N ALA A 89 -0.14 -0.81 6.16
CA ALA A 89 0.50 -1.34 4.97
C ALA A 89 -0.02 -2.74 4.62
N CYS A 90 -0.13 -3.63 5.61
CA CYS A 90 -0.61 -5.00 5.45
C CYS A 90 -2.14 -5.11 5.59
N ASN A 91 -2.90 -4.20 4.95
CA ASN A 91 -4.33 -4.13 5.10
C ASN A 91 -5.05 -4.03 3.73
N ASN A 92 -6.38 -3.88 3.73
CA ASN A 92 -7.12 -3.65 2.50
C ASN A 92 -6.83 -2.28 1.89
N ALA A 93 -7.22 -2.11 0.62
CA ALA A 93 -6.93 -0.90 -0.15
C ALA A 93 -7.38 0.41 0.54
N GLY A 94 -8.51 0.39 1.27
CA GLY A 94 -9.02 1.57 1.96
C GLY A 94 -8.14 2.02 3.14
N TYR A 95 -7.65 1.10 3.98
CA TYR A 95 -6.72 1.42 5.06
C TYR A 95 -5.36 1.84 4.53
N PHE A 96 -4.85 1.12 3.53
CA PHE A 96 -3.59 1.43 2.86
C PHE A 96 -3.62 2.83 2.23
N ALA A 97 -4.64 3.13 1.47
CA ALA A 97 -4.81 4.43 0.81
C ALA A 97 -4.94 5.57 1.82
N ARG A 98 -5.78 5.39 2.84
CA ARG A 98 -5.99 6.41 3.87
C ARG A 98 -4.68 6.76 4.57
N ALA A 99 -3.92 5.76 5.01
CA ALA A 99 -2.67 6.00 5.73
C ALA A 99 -1.63 6.68 4.83
N GLY A 100 -1.46 6.22 3.59
CA GLY A 100 -0.51 6.80 2.66
C GLY A 100 -0.85 8.25 2.29
N VAL A 101 -2.11 8.54 2.00
CA VAL A 101 -2.59 9.89 1.71
C VAL A 101 -2.43 10.82 2.91
N GLU A 102 -2.81 10.35 4.12
CA GLU A 102 -2.65 11.12 5.36
C GLU A 102 -1.18 11.49 5.63
N ILE A 103 -0.25 10.55 5.45
CA ILE A 103 1.19 10.80 5.59
C ILE A 103 1.65 11.86 4.58
N LEU A 104 1.30 11.70 3.30
CA LEU A 104 1.71 12.64 2.25
C LEU A 104 1.14 14.03 2.47
N GLU A 105 -0.16 14.14 2.75
CA GLU A 105 -0.79 15.43 3.03
C GLU A 105 -0.26 16.08 4.30
N SER A 106 0.12 15.28 5.31
CA SER A 106 0.77 15.76 6.52
C SER A 106 2.18 16.30 6.26
N LEU A 107 2.88 15.74 5.27
CA LEU A 107 4.16 16.27 4.79
C LEU A 107 4.03 17.47 3.85
N GLY A 108 2.80 17.95 3.58
CA GLY A 108 2.57 19.14 2.79
C GLY A 108 2.78 18.97 1.29
N VAL A 109 2.67 17.75 0.74
CA VAL A 109 2.78 17.56 -0.71
C VAL A 109 1.65 18.27 -1.44
N SER A 110 1.96 18.94 -2.54
CA SER A 110 0.99 19.65 -3.36
C SER A 110 0.20 18.74 -4.31
N CYS A 111 0.80 17.58 -4.65
CA CYS A 111 0.25 16.63 -5.60
C CYS A 111 0.53 15.20 -5.12
N ILE A 112 -0.42 14.27 -5.31
CA ILE A 112 -0.19 12.83 -5.12
C ILE A 112 -0.32 12.15 -6.47
N SER A 113 0.78 11.53 -6.91
CA SER A 113 0.87 10.79 -8.16
C SER A 113 0.73 9.30 -7.93
N PHE A 114 -0.04 8.65 -8.79
CA PHE A 114 -0.24 7.20 -8.79
C PHE A 114 -0.36 6.64 -10.20
N GLY A 115 0.12 5.43 -10.39
CA GLY A 115 -0.08 4.70 -11.65
C GLY A 115 -1.49 4.12 -11.74
N SER A 116 -2.13 4.23 -12.91
CA SER A 116 -3.40 3.53 -13.17
C SER A 116 -3.38 2.87 -14.56
N GLU A 117 -4.11 1.80 -14.72
CA GLU A 117 -4.30 1.15 -16.01
C GLU A 117 -5.20 2.02 -16.92
N CYS A 118 -6.19 2.67 -16.33
CA CYS A 118 -7.09 3.58 -17.01
C CYS A 118 -6.36 4.81 -17.60
N GLY A 119 -5.44 5.42 -16.86
CA GLY A 119 -4.70 6.62 -17.26
C GLY A 119 -5.56 7.89 -17.42
N ASP A 120 -6.83 7.85 -17.02
CA ASP A 120 -7.79 8.96 -17.14
C ASP A 120 -8.27 9.41 -15.76
N ILE A 121 -7.73 10.54 -15.30
CA ILE A 121 -8.07 11.07 -13.98
C ILE A 121 -9.52 11.54 -13.88
N GLY A 122 -10.12 12.00 -14.98
CA GLY A 122 -11.51 12.43 -15.01
C GLY A 122 -12.47 11.27 -14.75
N LYS A 123 -12.27 10.13 -15.43
CA LYS A 123 -13.05 8.91 -15.22
C LYS A 123 -12.89 8.38 -13.79
N LEU A 124 -11.65 8.32 -13.30
CA LEU A 124 -11.39 7.85 -11.94
C LEU A 124 -12.04 8.74 -10.88
N LYS A 125 -11.98 10.08 -11.04
CA LYS A 125 -12.67 11.03 -10.13
C LYS A 125 -14.18 10.85 -10.16
N ALA A 126 -14.79 10.83 -11.34
CA ALA A 126 -16.23 10.65 -11.46
C ALA A 126 -16.72 9.36 -10.77
N LEU A 127 -15.96 8.25 -10.91
CA LEU A 127 -16.29 7.00 -10.24
C LEU A 127 -16.09 7.09 -8.71
N ALA A 128 -15.04 7.75 -8.25
CA ALA A 128 -14.80 7.97 -6.83
C ALA A 128 -15.92 8.83 -6.19
N ASP A 129 -16.38 9.88 -6.87
CA ASP A 129 -17.46 10.75 -6.41
C ASP A 129 -18.79 9.98 -6.26
N VAL A 130 -19.12 9.09 -7.21
CA VAL A 130 -20.29 8.20 -7.11
C VAL A 130 -20.16 7.25 -5.91
N MET A 131 -18.96 6.68 -5.72
CA MET A 131 -18.70 5.78 -4.59
C MET A 131 -18.85 6.49 -3.23
N ASP A 132 -18.46 7.74 -3.12
CA ASP A 132 -18.60 8.53 -1.89
C ASP A 132 -20.05 8.97 -1.67
N ALA A 133 -20.72 9.45 -2.71
CA ALA A 133 -22.12 9.88 -2.64
C ALA A 133 -23.07 8.77 -2.22
N ARG A 134 -22.80 7.52 -2.64
CA ARG A 134 -23.65 6.33 -2.40
C ARG A 134 -23.00 5.28 -1.50
N GLN A 135 -22.05 5.66 -0.67
CA GLN A 135 -21.26 4.72 0.13
C GLN A 135 -22.12 3.74 0.92
N ALA A 136 -23.14 4.21 1.64
CA ALA A 136 -23.99 3.37 2.48
C ALA A 136 -24.76 2.32 1.66
N GLU A 137 -25.32 2.73 0.52
CA GLU A 137 -26.07 1.86 -0.39
C GLU A 137 -25.16 0.79 -1.01
N ILE A 138 -23.97 1.19 -1.45
CA ILE A 138 -22.95 0.28 -2.00
C ILE A 138 -22.53 -0.74 -0.94
N GLU A 139 -22.25 -0.30 0.29
CA GLU A 139 -21.82 -1.19 1.37
C GLU A 139 -22.92 -2.20 1.76
N GLU A 140 -24.18 -1.81 1.74
CA GLU A 140 -25.31 -2.70 2.01
C GLU A 140 -25.46 -3.75 0.91
N ALA A 141 -25.49 -3.33 -0.36
CA ALA A 141 -25.60 -4.22 -1.50
C ALA A 141 -24.40 -5.19 -1.62
N VAL A 142 -23.18 -4.72 -1.39
CA VAL A 142 -21.97 -5.57 -1.36
C VAL A 142 -22.05 -6.59 -0.21
N ARG A 143 -22.51 -6.18 0.98
CA ARG A 143 -22.71 -7.11 2.11
C ARG A 143 -23.74 -8.21 1.78
N ALA A 144 -24.83 -7.85 1.11
CA ALA A 144 -25.83 -8.82 0.66
C ALA A 144 -25.22 -9.82 -0.33
N ALA A 145 -24.56 -9.34 -1.39
CA ALA A 145 -23.90 -10.20 -2.37
C ALA A 145 -22.81 -11.11 -1.76
N CYS A 146 -22.09 -10.63 -0.75
CA CYS A 146 -21.09 -11.46 -0.04
C CYS A 146 -21.73 -12.55 0.81
N LYS A 147 -22.95 -12.37 1.34
CA LYS A 147 -23.69 -13.44 2.05
C LYS A 147 -24.03 -14.60 1.12
N ASP A 148 -24.27 -14.32 -0.17
CA ASP A 148 -24.55 -15.32 -1.20
C ASP A 148 -23.28 -15.99 -1.75
N GLY A 149 -22.11 -15.79 -1.08
CA GLY A 149 -20.86 -16.46 -1.40
C GLY A 149 -19.97 -15.75 -2.45
N CYS A 150 -20.34 -14.51 -2.85
CA CYS A 150 -19.49 -13.70 -3.73
C CYS A 150 -18.28 -13.13 -2.97
N SER A 151 -17.11 -13.04 -3.63
CA SER A 151 -15.97 -12.34 -3.04
C SER A 151 -16.20 -10.82 -3.03
N TYR A 152 -15.69 -10.13 -2.01
CA TYR A 152 -15.86 -8.68 -1.88
C TYR A 152 -15.45 -7.87 -3.12
N PRO A 153 -14.29 -8.10 -3.78
CA PRO A 153 -13.93 -7.35 -4.98
C PRO A 153 -14.92 -7.53 -6.12
N ARG A 154 -15.40 -8.77 -6.32
CA ARG A 154 -16.38 -9.08 -7.35
C ARG A 154 -17.75 -8.48 -7.04
N ALA A 155 -18.24 -8.64 -5.82
CA ALA A 155 -19.49 -8.05 -5.38
C ALA A 155 -19.49 -6.52 -5.55
N ARG A 156 -18.39 -5.87 -5.19
CA ARG A 156 -18.22 -4.42 -5.35
C ARG A 156 -18.26 -3.98 -6.81
N ALA A 157 -17.58 -4.70 -7.70
CA ALA A 157 -17.58 -4.39 -9.13
C ALA A 157 -18.97 -4.57 -9.76
N GLU A 158 -19.68 -5.65 -9.43
CA GLU A 158 -21.03 -5.93 -9.91
C GLU A 158 -22.04 -4.88 -9.40
N VAL A 159 -22.00 -4.55 -8.12
CA VAL A 159 -22.89 -3.53 -7.50
C VAL A 159 -22.69 -2.16 -8.13
N LEU A 160 -21.44 -1.70 -8.25
CA LEU A 160 -21.14 -0.41 -8.85
C LEU A 160 -21.52 -0.34 -10.33
N SER A 161 -21.26 -1.40 -11.09
CA SER A 161 -21.65 -1.48 -12.50
C SER A 161 -23.19 -1.39 -12.66
N GLU A 162 -23.94 -2.07 -11.80
CA GLU A 162 -25.39 -2.05 -11.84
C GLU A 162 -25.98 -0.69 -11.43
N MET A 163 -25.41 -0.07 -10.40
CA MET A 163 -25.83 1.29 -9.97
C MET A 163 -25.63 2.32 -11.05
N LEU A 164 -24.49 2.31 -11.72
CA LEU A 164 -24.21 3.24 -12.82
C LEU A 164 -25.08 2.99 -14.06
N LYS A 165 -25.47 1.73 -14.33
CA LYS A 165 -26.46 1.43 -15.37
C LYS A 165 -27.79 2.07 -15.05
N ARG A 166 -28.27 2.00 -13.80
CA ARG A 166 -29.53 2.62 -13.37
C ARG A 166 -29.47 4.13 -13.50
N GLU A 167 -28.40 4.78 -13.05
CA GLU A 167 -28.23 6.23 -13.22
C GLU A 167 -28.25 6.66 -14.68
N ALA A 168 -27.55 5.93 -15.57
CA ALA A 168 -27.57 6.23 -17.00
C ALA A 168 -28.99 6.13 -17.58
N VAL A 169 -29.80 5.15 -17.14
CA VAL A 169 -31.20 4.99 -17.56
C VAL A 169 -32.08 6.09 -17.00
N GLU A 170 -31.92 6.48 -15.72
CA GLU A 170 -32.66 7.56 -15.09
C GLU A 170 -32.42 8.90 -15.78
N VAL A 171 -31.13 9.25 -16.01
CA VAL A 171 -30.73 10.47 -16.74
C VAL A 171 -31.30 10.49 -18.16
N LEU A 172 -31.30 9.36 -18.87
CA LEU A 172 -31.89 9.27 -20.22
C LEU A 172 -33.42 9.37 -20.21
N SER A 173 -34.10 8.86 -19.18
CA SER A 173 -35.56 8.97 -19.04
C SER A 173 -35.99 10.38 -18.66
N GLU A 174 -35.28 11.07 -17.77
CA GLU A 174 -35.57 12.47 -17.42
C GLU A 174 -35.29 13.42 -18.59
N ARG A 175 -34.28 13.13 -19.43
CA ARG A 175 -33.99 13.91 -20.66
C ARG A 175 -35.06 13.79 -21.71
N LYS A 176 -35.71 12.62 -21.86
CA LYS A 176 -36.86 12.45 -22.75
C LYS A 176 -38.07 13.27 -22.30
N LEU A 177 -38.18 13.59 -21.00
CA LEU A 177 -39.25 14.39 -20.43
C LEU A 177 -38.99 15.89 -20.44
N ARG A 178 -37.73 16.33 -20.54
CA ARG A 178 -37.37 17.76 -20.60
C ARG A 178 -36.68 18.07 -21.92
N GLN A 179 -37.36 18.72 -22.85
CA GLN A 179 -36.88 19.15 -24.16
C GLN A 179 -35.82 20.31 -24.10
N ASN A 180 -35.00 20.40 -23.06
CA ASN A 180 -34.00 21.44 -22.93
C ASN A 180 -32.60 20.84 -22.90
N VAL A 181 -31.81 21.26 -23.90
CA VAL A 181 -30.39 20.94 -24.04
C VAL A 181 -29.61 21.75 -23.00
N VAL A 182 -29.17 21.14 -21.94
CA VAL A 182 -28.09 21.68 -21.10
C VAL A 182 -26.90 20.75 -21.31
N GLU A 183 -25.77 21.34 -21.66
CA GLU A 183 -24.49 20.63 -21.80
C GLU A 183 -24.17 19.87 -20.51
N VAL A 184 -24.10 18.55 -20.61
CA VAL A 184 -23.68 17.68 -19.52
C VAL A 184 -22.16 17.64 -19.53
N PRO A 185 -21.47 17.67 -18.35
CA PRO A 185 -20.06 17.45 -18.30
C PRO A 185 -19.70 16.14 -19.05
N SER A 186 -18.85 16.26 -20.01
CA SER A 186 -18.56 15.28 -21.06
C SER A 186 -17.76 14.07 -20.59
N GLN A 187 -18.27 13.27 -19.65
CA GLN A 187 -17.71 11.95 -19.37
C GLN A 187 -18.75 11.03 -18.70
N GLN A 188 -19.74 10.58 -19.46
CA GLN A 188 -20.51 9.40 -19.03
C GLN A 188 -19.60 8.18 -19.12
N ILE A 189 -19.20 7.65 -17.96
CA ILE A 189 -18.54 6.36 -17.87
C ILE A 189 -19.56 5.30 -18.27
N LEU A 190 -19.28 4.52 -19.32
CA LEU A 190 -20.14 3.40 -19.70
C LEU A 190 -20.04 2.28 -18.64
N ALA A 191 -21.12 1.59 -18.36
CA ALA A 191 -21.14 0.51 -17.37
C ALA A 191 -20.14 -0.62 -17.66
N SER A 192 -19.79 -0.83 -18.95
CA SER A 192 -18.72 -1.75 -19.37
C SER A 192 -17.32 -1.26 -18.94
N GLU A 193 -17.05 0.03 -19.04
CA GLU A 193 -15.79 0.65 -18.62
C GLU A 193 -15.60 0.56 -17.10
N VAL A 194 -16.67 0.65 -16.32
CA VAL A 194 -16.61 0.50 -14.86
C VAL A 194 -16.13 -0.88 -14.45
N THR A 195 -16.68 -1.92 -15.08
CA THR A 195 -16.24 -3.29 -14.82
C THR A 195 -14.76 -3.47 -15.17
N GLU A 196 -14.31 -2.90 -16.30
CA GLU A 196 -12.90 -2.91 -16.70
C GLU A 196 -12.02 -2.17 -15.69
N ILE A 197 -12.39 -0.94 -15.30
CA ILE A 197 -11.65 -0.13 -14.31
C ILE A 197 -11.52 -0.89 -12.99
N LEU A 198 -12.62 -1.46 -12.47
CA LEU A 198 -12.65 -2.14 -11.18
C LEU A 198 -12.00 -3.53 -11.19
N SER A 199 -11.77 -4.12 -12.37
CA SER A 199 -11.03 -5.37 -12.51
C SER A 199 -9.51 -5.20 -12.33
N GLN A 200 -9.03 -3.96 -12.44
CA GLN A 200 -7.59 -3.65 -12.43
C GLN A 200 -7.14 -3.15 -11.06
N PRO A 201 -6.12 -3.80 -10.46
CA PRO A 201 -5.72 -3.52 -9.08
C PRO A 201 -5.24 -2.09 -8.81
N ASN A 202 -4.50 -1.47 -9.75
CA ASN A 202 -4.02 -0.11 -9.53
C ASN A 202 -5.14 0.93 -9.71
N ASN A 203 -6.12 0.67 -10.59
CA ASN A 203 -7.31 1.51 -10.66
C ASN A 203 -8.11 1.46 -9.35
N VAL A 204 -8.24 0.28 -8.71
CA VAL A 204 -8.89 0.15 -7.40
C VAL A 204 -8.16 0.95 -6.33
N LEU A 205 -6.83 0.89 -6.30
CA LEU A 205 -6.04 1.72 -5.39
C LEU A 205 -6.18 3.22 -5.70
N ALA A 206 -6.16 3.59 -6.96
CA ALA A 206 -6.36 4.98 -7.41
C ALA A 206 -7.69 5.56 -6.91
N LEU A 207 -8.77 4.80 -7.01
CA LEU A 207 -10.10 5.18 -6.48
C LEU A 207 -10.05 5.39 -4.96
N GLU A 208 -9.39 4.50 -4.21
CA GLU A 208 -9.27 4.68 -2.76
C GLU A 208 -8.39 5.89 -2.41
N TYR A 209 -7.33 6.20 -3.18
CA TYR A 209 -6.56 7.42 -2.98
C TYR A 209 -7.42 8.66 -3.19
N LEU A 210 -8.14 8.74 -4.30
CA LEU A 210 -9.03 9.87 -4.64
C LEU A 210 -10.06 10.12 -3.53
N ARG A 211 -10.66 9.06 -2.99
CA ARG A 211 -11.63 9.13 -1.89
C ARG A 211 -11.02 9.62 -0.57
N CYS A 212 -9.73 9.42 -0.36
CA CYS A 212 -9.02 9.85 0.84
C CYS A 212 -8.42 11.25 0.75
N MET A 213 -8.09 11.72 -0.46
CA MET A 213 -7.48 13.04 -0.67
C MET A 213 -8.40 14.18 -0.23
N ARG A 214 -7.81 15.17 0.42
CA ARG A 214 -8.53 16.37 0.89
C ARG A 214 -7.85 17.67 0.44
N ARG A 215 -6.54 17.66 0.23
CA ARG A 215 -5.73 18.86 -0.06
C ARG A 215 -4.89 18.70 -1.31
N ALA A 216 -4.19 17.59 -1.44
CA ALA A 216 -3.29 17.34 -2.56
C ALA A 216 -4.05 17.19 -3.88
N GLN A 217 -3.48 17.68 -4.97
CA GLN A 217 -4.02 17.48 -6.30
C GLN A 217 -3.70 16.05 -6.79
N PRO A 218 -4.66 15.31 -7.32
CA PRO A 218 -4.38 13.98 -7.86
C PRO A 218 -3.77 14.06 -9.26
N LEU A 219 -2.75 13.24 -9.48
CA LEU A 219 -2.10 13.05 -10.77
C LEU A 219 -2.05 11.56 -11.08
N THR A 220 -2.51 11.13 -12.25
CA THR A 220 -2.36 9.76 -12.68
C THR A 220 -1.42 9.63 -13.86
N ILE A 221 -0.51 8.67 -13.78
CA ILE A 221 0.38 8.28 -14.88
C ILE A 221 -0.11 6.95 -15.41
N LYS A 222 -0.35 6.88 -16.72
CA LYS A 222 -0.76 5.62 -17.37
C LYS A 222 0.36 4.59 -17.24
N ARG A 223 0.03 3.42 -16.74
CA ARG A 223 1.00 2.32 -16.64
C ARG A 223 1.39 1.81 -18.01
N LEU A 224 2.68 1.62 -18.23
CA LEU A 224 3.25 1.03 -19.43
C LEU A 224 3.79 -0.38 -19.12
N GLY A 225 3.72 -1.30 -20.06
CA GLY A 225 4.34 -2.63 -19.98
C GLY A 225 3.44 -3.70 -19.34
N ALA A 226 4.08 -4.65 -18.62
CA ALA A 226 3.46 -5.84 -18.08
C ALA A 226 2.28 -5.53 -17.14
N GLY A 227 1.22 -6.32 -17.23
CA GLY A 227 0.08 -6.26 -16.32
C GLY A 227 0.51 -6.55 -14.88
N TYR A 228 -0.28 -6.08 -13.93
CA TYR A 228 0.01 -6.22 -12.50
C TYR A 228 0.19 -7.68 -12.02
N ASN A 229 -0.39 -8.64 -12.72
CA ASN A 229 -0.32 -10.08 -12.44
C ASN A 229 0.66 -10.84 -13.35
N ASP A 230 1.38 -10.15 -14.25
CA ASP A 230 2.35 -10.84 -15.12
C ASP A 230 3.52 -11.35 -14.29
N SER A 231 3.70 -12.65 -14.32
CA SER A 231 4.74 -13.37 -13.58
C SER A 231 6.03 -13.56 -14.37
N GLU A 232 6.07 -13.09 -15.63
CA GLU A 232 7.18 -13.30 -16.54
C GLU A 232 7.81 -11.99 -17.02
N LEU A 233 9.12 -12.04 -17.33
CA LEU A 233 9.90 -10.92 -17.86
C LEU A 233 9.71 -10.81 -19.37
N LYS A 234 8.57 -10.32 -19.85
CA LYS A 234 8.24 -10.31 -21.28
C LYS A 234 8.28 -8.95 -21.96
N THR A 235 8.35 -7.86 -21.20
CA THR A 235 8.24 -6.49 -21.73
C THR A 235 9.37 -5.63 -21.19
N GLU A 236 9.60 -4.47 -21.81
CA GLU A 236 10.60 -3.48 -21.36
C GLU A 236 10.45 -3.10 -19.88
N PHE A 237 9.21 -3.13 -19.34
CA PHE A 237 8.92 -2.89 -17.92
C PHE A 237 8.31 -4.15 -17.30
N ALA A 238 9.13 -4.92 -16.57
CA ALA A 238 8.65 -6.05 -15.80
C ALA A 238 7.89 -5.58 -14.53
N SER A 239 6.92 -6.38 -14.09
CA SER A 239 6.26 -6.15 -12.79
C SER A 239 7.18 -6.52 -11.63
N ALA A 240 6.99 -5.90 -10.46
CA ALA A 240 7.73 -6.30 -9.24
C ALA A 240 7.52 -7.78 -8.90
N ALA A 241 6.33 -8.34 -9.17
CA ALA A 241 6.06 -9.76 -8.98
C ALA A 241 6.86 -10.64 -9.96
N GLY A 242 6.93 -10.25 -11.23
CA GLY A 242 7.74 -10.95 -12.24
C GLY A 242 9.22 -10.96 -11.87
N ILE A 243 9.76 -9.82 -11.42
CA ILE A 243 11.14 -9.72 -10.95
C ILE A 243 11.40 -10.66 -9.77
N ARG A 244 10.54 -10.65 -8.74
CA ARG A 244 10.68 -11.55 -7.60
C ARG A 244 10.59 -13.02 -7.98
N ASN A 245 9.62 -13.37 -8.84
CA ASN A 245 9.47 -14.75 -9.31
C ASN A 245 10.72 -15.22 -10.07
N SER A 246 11.32 -14.36 -10.89
CA SER A 246 12.56 -14.69 -11.59
C SER A 246 13.73 -14.94 -10.62
N ILE A 247 13.88 -14.09 -9.60
CA ILE A 247 14.88 -14.28 -8.54
C ILE A 247 14.65 -15.60 -7.81
N TYR A 248 13.42 -15.88 -7.40
CA TYR A 248 13.09 -17.10 -6.63
C TYR A 248 13.24 -18.37 -7.47
N SER A 249 12.90 -18.33 -8.76
CA SER A 249 13.06 -19.45 -9.70
C SER A 249 14.52 -19.78 -10.01
N ALA A 250 15.41 -18.81 -9.81
CA ALA A 250 16.86 -18.96 -9.93
C ALA A 250 17.55 -19.26 -8.57
N ASP A 251 16.82 -19.75 -7.57
CA ASP A 251 17.34 -20.01 -6.22
C ASP A 251 18.08 -18.80 -5.60
N CYS A 252 17.58 -17.61 -5.89
CA CYS A 252 18.18 -16.32 -5.50
C CYS A 252 19.54 -16.00 -6.14
N ASP A 253 19.95 -16.72 -7.18
CA ASP A 253 21.05 -16.33 -8.03
C ASP A 253 20.64 -15.17 -8.93
N LEU A 254 21.14 -13.97 -8.66
CA LEU A 254 20.73 -12.75 -9.33
C LEU A 254 21.21 -12.70 -10.79
N ASP A 255 22.37 -13.26 -11.10
CA ASP A 255 22.88 -13.30 -12.47
C ASP A 255 22.04 -14.27 -13.32
N ALA A 256 21.74 -15.46 -12.79
CA ALA A 256 20.89 -16.44 -13.45
C ALA A 256 19.42 -15.97 -13.58
N SER A 257 18.97 -15.06 -12.71
CA SER A 257 17.59 -14.51 -12.74
C SER A 257 17.31 -13.62 -13.95
N GLY A 258 18.34 -13.04 -14.58
CA GLY A 258 18.21 -12.14 -15.73
C GLY A 258 17.54 -10.81 -15.45
N ILE A 259 17.45 -10.37 -14.18
CA ILE A 259 16.73 -9.15 -13.77
C ILE A 259 17.50 -7.85 -14.02
N ALA A 260 18.79 -7.91 -14.34
CA ALA A 260 19.67 -6.74 -14.43
C ALA A 260 19.15 -5.64 -15.37
N SER A 261 18.47 -6.02 -16.47
CA SER A 261 17.89 -5.06 -17.43
C SER A 261 16.55 -4.44 -16.97
N TYR A 262 15.92 -4.96 -15.90
CA TYR A 262 14.60 -4.54 -15.44
C TYR A 262 14.63 -3.66 -14.19
N VAL A 263 15.80 -3.53 -13.58
CA VAL A 263 16.00 -2.70 -12.39
C VAL A 263 17.12 -1.68 -12.63
N PRO A 264 17.12 -0.52 -11.97
CA PRO A 264 18.25 0.38 -11.98
C PRO A 264 19.52 -0.31 -11.44
N GLU A 265 20.70 0.09 -11.92
CA GLU A 265 21.99 -0.44 -11.48
C GLU A 265 22.17 -0.37 -9.95
N SER A 266 21.72 0.73 -9.34
CA SER A 266 21.73 0.89 -7.87
C SER A 266 20.88 -0.19 -7.17
N THR A 267 19.72 -0.51 -7.70
CA THR A 267 18.87 -1.58 -7.16
C THR A 267 19.53 -2.95 -7.31
N TYR A 268 20.08 -3.26 -8.48
CA TYR A 268 20.78 -4.52 -8.72
C TYR A 268 21.96 -4.70 -7.76
N ARG A 269 22.78 -3.67 -7.58
CA ARG A 269 23.90 -3.67 -6.63
C ARG A 269 23.43 -3.90 -5.19
N ILE A 270 22.37 -3.22 -4.75
CA ILE A 270 21.82 -3.42 -3.38
C ILE A 270 21.26 -4.83 -3.20
N LEU A 271 20.65 -5.42 -4.22
CA LEU A 271 20.22 -6.83 -4.19
C LEU A 271 21.42 -7.76 -4.03
N LEU A 272 22.51 -7.53 -4.77
CA LEU A 272 23.77 -8.30 -4.65
C LEU A 272 24.39 -8.17 -3.24
N GLU A 273 24.46 -6.94 -2.70
CA GLU A 273 24.97 -6.69 -1.35
C GLU A 273 24.18 -7.42 -0.25
N ASN A 274 22.93 -7.80 -0.52
CA ASN A 274 22.00 -8.41 0.44
C ASN A 274 21.45 -9.78 -0.04
N HIS A 275 22.14 -10.48 -0.95
CA HIS A 275 21.63 -11.70 -1.57
C HIS A 275 21.28 -12.79 -0.54
N ASP A 276 22.05 -12.96 0.53
CA ASP A 276 21.80 -13.91 1.61
C ASP A 276 20.55 -13.58 2.46
N SER A 277 20.03 -12.36 2.32
CA SER A 277 18.86 -11.87 3.05
C SER A 277 17.62 -11.69 2.17
N ILE A 278 17.64 -12.21 0.95
CA ILE A 278 16.48 -12.22 0.06
C ILE A 278 15.39 -13.06 0.68
N MET A 279 14.26 -12.41 0.96
CA MET A 279 13.18 -12.98 1.75
C MET A 279 12.15 -13.70 0.90
N GLN A 280 11.83 -14.93 1.26
CA GLN A 280 10.72 -15.70 0.70
C GLN A 280 9.63 -15.91 1.74
N THR A 281 8.37 -15.99 1.29
CA THR A 281 7.21 -16.12 2.19
C THR A 281 7.27 -17.39 3.04
N GLU A 282 7.82 -18.48 2.52
CA GLU A 282 7.97 -19.74 3.23
C GLU A 282 8.82 -19.62 4.51
N ALA A 283 9.74 -18.68 4.57
CA ALA A 283 10.55 -18.43 5.76
C ALA A 283 9.73 -17.99 6.98
N LEU A 284 8.50 -17.49 6.77
CA LEU A 284 7.57 -17.15 7.86
C LEU A 284 6.86 -18.38 8.45
N PHE A 285 6.85 -19.51 7.75
CA PHE A 285 6.07 -20.69 8.16
C PHE A 285 6.37 -21.18 9.58
N PRO A 286 7.64 -21.41 10.00
CA PRO A 286 7.95 -21.83 11.36
C PRO A 286 7.46 -20.86 12.44
N LEU A 287 7.56 -19.56 12.19
CA LEU A 287 7.14 -18.50 13.11
C LEU A 287 5.61 -18.44 13.22
N LEU A 288 4.90 -18.64 12.10
CA LEU A 288 3.45 -18.73 12.07
C LEU A 288 2.96 -19.96 12.85
N ILE A 289 3.56 -21.13 12.62
CA ILE A 289 3.20 -22.36 13.33
C ILE A 289 3.42 -22.18 14.84
N GLN A 290 4.58 -21.65 15.25
CA GLN A 290 4.86 -21.36 16.64
C GLN A 290 3.80 -20.42 17.23
N ARG A 291 3.48 -19.32 16.55
CA ARG A 291 2.45 -18.35 16.98
C ARG A 291 1.08 -19.01 17.15
N ILE A 292 0.65 -19.83 16.18
CA ILE A 292 -0.66 -20.49 16.21
C ILE A 292 -0.70 -21.54 17.33
N LEU A 293 0.37 -22.33 17.50
CA LEU A 293 0.46 -23.35 18.56
C LEU A 293 0.33 -22.74 19.95
N THR A 294 1.00 -21.62 20.19
CA THR A 294 1.02 -20.95 21.51
C THR A 294 -0.21 -20.09 21.79
N SER A 295 -0.98 -19.70 20.75
CA SER A 295 -2.21 -18.92 20.93
C SER A 295 -3.39 -19.81 21.29
N THR A 296 -4.31 -19.28 22.09
CA THR A 296 -5.64 -19.85 22.28
C THR A 296 -6.52 -19.58 21.05
N THR A 297 -7.61 -20.32 20.91
CA THR A 297 -8.60 -20.07 19.84
C THR A 297 -9.22 -18.70 19.96
N ASP A 298 -9.50 -18.26 21.19
CA ASP A 298 -10.10 -16.94 21.44
C ASP A 298 -9.16 -15.81 21.03
N GLU A 299 -7.88 -15.91 21.34
CA GLU A 299 -6.88 -14.94 20.87
C GLU A 299 -6.83 -14.89 19.34
N LEU A 300 -6.80 -16.02 18.65
CA LEU A 300 -6.80 -16.06 17.18
C LEU A 300 -8.07 -15.46 16.60
N ASN A 301 -9.23 -15.63 17.24
CA ASN A 301 -10.48 -15.03 16.83
C ASN A 301 -10.55 -13.50 17.05
N THR A 302 -9.66 -12.92 17.86
CA THR A 302 -9.56 -11.44 17.98
C THR A 302 -8.74 -10.80 16.87
N ILE A 303 -7.91 -11.58 16.17
CA ILE A 303 -7.03 -11.10 15.11
C ILE A 303 -7.83 -10.41 14.01
N PHE A 304 -7.29 -9.31 13.47
CA PHE A 304 -7.90 -8.62 12.34
C PHE A 304 -7.90 -9.52 11.10
N GLY A 305 -9.06 -9.69 10.50
CA GLY A 305 -9.23 -10.57 9.33
C GLY A 305 -9.62 -12.02 9.68
N ALA A 306 -9.56 -12.43 10.97
CA ALA A 306 -9.90 -13.79 11.42
C ALA A 306 -11.38 -13.96 11.82
N GLU A 307 -12.28 -13.21 11.15
CA GLU A 307 -13.72 -13.31 11.35
C GLU A 307 -14.29 -14.64 10.85
N GLU A 308 -15.52 -14.93 11.24
CA GLU A 308 -16.35 -16.02 10.70
C GLU A 308 -15.74 -17.41 10.87
N GLY A 309 -15.00 -17.62 11.96
CA GLY A 309 -14.44 -18.91 12.30
C GLY A 309 -13.08 -19.24 11.66
N LEU A 310 -12.46 -18.29 10.93
CA LEU A 310 -11.12 -18.51 10.37
C LEU A 310 -10.07 -18.78 11.44
N GLY A 311 -10.15 -18.11 12.61
CA GLY A 311 -9.26 -18.39 13.75
C GLY A 311 -9.42 -19.84 14.29
N ASN A 312 -10.66 -20.34 14.36
CA ASN A 312 -10.96 -21.74 14.75
C ASN A 312 -10.34 -22.72 13.75
N LYS A 313 -10.56 -22.46 12.44
CA LYS A 313 -10.03 -23.33 11.38
C LYS A 313 -8.51 -23.34 11.36
N LEU A 314 -7.89 -22.17 11.48
CA LEU A 314 -6.43 -22.04 11.57
C LEU A 314 -5.86 -22.85 12.75
N LYS A 315 -6.48 -22.74 13.94
CA LYS A 315 -6.07 -23.51 15.13
C LYS A 315 -6.25 -25.01 14.97
N ALA A 316 -7.34 -25.45 14.35
CA ALA A 316 -7.60 -26.87 14.12
C ALA A 316 -6.62 -27.49 13.12
N GLY A 317 -6.26 -26.74 12.05
CA GLY A 317 -5.35 -27.20 11.00
C GLY A 317 -3.87 -27.23 11.37
N VAL A 318 -3.43 -26.52 12.42
CA VAL A 318 -2.02 -26.24 12.71
C VAL A 318 -1.11 -27.49 12.77
N ARG A 319 -1.63 -28.65 13.14
CA ARG A 319 -0.86 -29.90 13.25
C ARG A 319 -0.67 -30.60 11.90
N TYR A 320 -1.37 -30.18 10.87
CA TYR A 320 -1.37 -30.84 9.56
C TYR A 320 -0.63 -30.01 8.51
N TYR A 321 -0.43 -28.72 8.73
CA TYR A 321 0.30 -27.85 7.81
C TYR A 321 1.78 -28.20 7.76
N LYS A 322 2.33 -28.28 6.55
CA LYS A 322 3.74 -28.56 6.27
C LYS A 322 4.46 -27.40 5.59
N SER A 323 3.69 -26.43 5.06
CA SER A 323 4.16 -25.26 4.33
C SER A 323 3.25 -24.06 4.57
N TYR A 324 3.71 -22.88 4.23
CA TYR A 324 2.89 -21.67 4.20
C TYR A 324 1.70 -21.84 3.23
N GLU A 325 1.96 -22.49 2.09
CA GLU A 325 0.92 -22.72 1.08
C GLU A 325 -0.19 -23.65 1.57
N ASP A 326 0.11 -24.66 2.38
CA ASP A 326 -0.92 -25.52 2.98
C ASP A 326 -1.91 -24.72 3.82
N ILE A 327 -1.42 -23.71 4.56
CA ILE A 327 -2.28 -22.83 5.35
C ILE A 327 -3.20 -22.01 4.42
N ILE A 328 -2.65 -21.47 3.35
CA ILE A 328 -3.40 -20.68 2.38
C ILE A 328 -4.49 -21.53 1.72
N GLU A 329 -4.15 -22.70 1.19
CA GLU A 329 -5.11 -23.55 0.47
C GLU A 329 -6.21 -24.12 1.39
N ASP A 330 -5.89 -24.45 2.64
CA ASP A 330 -6.90 -24.87 3.61
C ASP A 330 -7.91 -23.75 3.90
N LEU A 331 -7.43 -22.51 4.13
CA LEU A 331 -8.30 -21.39 4.51
C LEU A 331 -9.02 -20.75 3.32
N LYS A 332 -8.50 -20.90 2.11
CA LYS A 332 -9.03 -20.31 0.89
C LYS A 332 -10.44 -20.81 0.55
N SER A 333 -11.27 -19.92 0.07
CA SER A 333 -12.63 -20.21 -0.40
C SER A 333 -13.07 -19.17 -1.43
N LYS A 334 -14.26 -19.35 -2.02
CA LYS A 334 -14.86 -18.32 -2.90
C LYS A 334 -14.97 -16.95 -2.21
N ARG A 335 -15.17 -16.94 -0.89
CA ARG A 335 -15.31 -15.73 -0.07
C ARG A 335 -13.97 -15.16 0.42
N TYR A 336 -13.02 -16.05 0.71
CA TYR A 336 -11.70 -15.69 1.27
C TYR A 336 -10.62 -15.88 0.21
N THR A 337 -10.22 -14.77 -0.42
CA THR A 337 -9.15 -14.76 -1.41
C THR A 337 -7.79 -15.02 -0.75
N ARG A 338 -6.82 -15.53 -1.53
CA ARG A 338 -5.43 -15.71 -1.10
C ARG A 338 -4.87 -14.48 -0.39
N THR A 339 -4.99 -13.31 -0.99
CA THR A 339 -4.47 -12.05 -0.44
C THR A 339 -5.12 -11.67 0.90
N ARG A 340 -6.42 -11.93 1.06
CA ARG A 340 -7.11 -11.69 2.34
C ARG A 340 -6.57 -12.58 3.44
N ILE A 341 -6.35 -13.87 3.14
CA ILE A 341 -5.78 -14.84 4.10
C ILE A 341 -4.34 -14.48 4.41
N ALA A 342 -3.52 -14.19 3.41
CA ALA A 342 -2.12 -13.79 3.61
C ALA A 342 -2.00 -12.59 4.55
N ARG A 343 -2.81 -11.53 4.37
CA ARG A 343 -2.89 -10.40 5.31
C ARG A 343 -3.27 -10.82 6.72
N MET A 344 -4.30 -11.66 6.85
CA MET A 344 -4.71 -12.20 8.16
C MET A 344 -3.58 -12.96 8.85
N LEU A 345 -2.79 -13.75 8.11
CA LEU A 345 -1.65 -14.49 8.65
C LEU A 345 -0.55 -13.55 9.16
N ILE A 346 -0.26 -12.46 8.46
CA ILE A 346 0.68 -11.43 8.97
C ILE A 346 0.09 -10.74 10.20
N MET A 347 -1.19 -10.39 10.21
CA MET A 347 -1.83 -9.82 11.40
C MET A 347 -1.77 -10.79 12.59
N ALA A 348 -1.96 -12.10 12.37
CA ALA A 348 -1.80 -13.13 13.40
C ALA A 348 -0.37 -13.22 13.91
N LEU A 349 0.61 -13.20 13.00
CA LEU A 349 2.04 -13.26 13.33
C LEU A 349 2.45 -12.06 14.20
N LEU A 350 1.98 -10.85 13.87
CA LEU A 350 2.24 -9.62 14.62
C LEU A 350 1.38 -9.48 15.88
N GLY A 351 0.30 -10.26 16.00
CA GLY A 351 -0.65 -10.17 17.10
C GLY A 351 -1.58 -8.96 17.02
N ILE A 352 -1.85 -8.46 15.81
CA ILE A 352 -2.68 -7.27 15.56
C ILE A 352 -4.17 -7.66 15.59
N THR A 353 -4.91 -7.10 16.54
CA THR A 353 -6.33 -7.36 16.71
C THR A 353 -7.22 -6.32 15.99
N ARG A 354 -8.53 -6.61 15.91
CA ARG A 354 -9.52 -5.63 15.42
C ARG A 354 -9.55 -4.35 16.23
N ALA A 355 -9.34 -4.45 17.55
CA ALA A 355 -9.28 -3.29 18.43
C ALA A 355 -8.07 -2.40 18.13
N ASP A 356 -6.93 -3.04 17.82
CA ASP A 356 -5.70 -2.32 17.45
C ASP A 356 -5.86 -1.54 16.15
N VAL A 357 -6.41 -2.15 15.10
CA VAL A 357 -6.65 -1.46 13.83
C VAL A 357 -7.60 -0.28 14.00
N LYS A 358 -8.63 -0.43 14.86
CA LYS A 358 -9.58 0.66 15.14
C LYS A 358 -8.96 1.85 15.88
N SER A 359 -8.00 1.59 16.76
CA SER A 359 -7.36 2.61 17.60
C SER A 359 -6.01 3.10 17.07
N ALA A 360 -5.46 2.46 16.04
CA ALA A 360 -4.15 2.80 15.48
C ALA A 360 -4.07 4.28 15.07
N LYS A 361 -2.93 4.89 15.39
CA LYS A 361 -2.57 6.24 14.98
C LYS A 361 -1.44 6.20 13.99
N ASN A 362 -1.54 7.04 12.97
CA ASN A 362 -0.52 7.17 11.95
C ASN A 362 0.65 8.05 12.43
N TYR A 363 1.81 7.89 11.84
CA TYR A 363 3.00 8.69 12.08
C TYR A 363 3.93 8.60 10.87
N ILE A 364 4.96 9.40 10.83
CA ILE A 364 5.93 9.50 9.73
C ILE A 364 7.26 8.97 10.21
N ARG A 365 7.71 7.81 9.73
CA ARG A 365 9.03 7.25 9.96
C ARG A 365 9.93 7.57 8.78
N ILE A 366 11.00 8.33 8.99
CA ILE A 366 11.97 8.63 7.94
C ILE A 366 12.87 7.42 7.72
N LEU A 367 12.97 6.95 6.48
CA LEU A 367 13.82 5.82 6.09
C LEU A 367 15.05 6.24 5.27
N ALA A 368 14.88 7.17 4.32
CA ALA A 368 15.97 7.64 3.47
C ALA A 368 15.71 9.07 2.97
N PHE A 369 16.76 9.81 2.68
CA PHE A 369 16.69 11.13 2.05
C PHE A 369 18.00 11.51 1.37
N ASP A 370 17.89 12.33 0.34
CA ASP A 370 19.02 13.06 -0.27
C ASP A 370 19.10 14.52 0.25
N GLU A 371 19.91 15.34 -0.38
CA GLU A 371 20.05 16.75 0.00
C GLU A 371 18.74 17.52 -0.11
N LYS A 372 18.00 17.37 -1.24
CA LYS A 372 16.70 18.02 -1.45
C LYS A 372 15.66 17.56 -0.43
N GLY A 373 15.59 16.26 -0.14
CA GLY A 373 14.71 15.69 0.88
C GLY A 373 15.05 16.20 2.29
N SER A 374 16.35 16.36 2.60
CA SER A 374 16.81 16.95 3.87
C SER A 374 16.39 18.41 4.01
N GLU A 375 16.50 19.20 2.96
CA GLU A 375 16.07 20.60 2.94
C GLU A 375 14.55 20.70 3.10
N TYR A 376 13.80 19.87 2.36
CA TYR A 376 12.35 19.80 2.47
C TYR A 376 11.88 19.45 3.90
N LEU A 377 12.52 18.47 4.55
CA LEU A 377 12.24 18.12 5.94
C LEU A 377 12.51 19.29 6.92
N LYS A 378 13.55 20.08 6.68
CA LYS A 378 13.84 21.28 7.50
C LYS A 378 12.76 22.33 7.31
N GLU A 379 12.29 22.52 6.08
CA GLU A 379 11.22 23.46 5.75
C GLU A 379 9.90 23.04 6.42
N ILE A 380 9.50 21.75 6.33
CA ILE A 380 8.31 21.20 7.02
C ILE A 380 8.38 21.46 8.52
N LYS A 381 9.52 21.17 9.15
CA LYS A 381 9.71 21.37 10.60
C LYS A 381 9.66 22.84 10.99
N LYS A 382 10.27 23.74 10.20
CA LYS A 382 10.26 25.19 10.44
C LYS A 382 8.88 25.80 10.30
N ALA A 383 8.13 25.35 9.31
CA ALA A 383 6.79 25.84 9.01
C ALA A 383 5.69 25.16 9.84
N GLU A 384 6.05 24.13 10.65
CA GLU A 384 5.12 23.33 11.46
C GLU A 384 3.96 22.75 10.64
N VAL A 385 4.26 22.32 9.43
CA VAL A 385 3.28 21.82 8.45
C VAL A 385 2.69 20.49 8.87
N SER A 386 3.52 19.60 9.45
CA SER A 386 3.11 18.22 9.73
C SER A 386 2.07 18.15 10.86
N THR A 387 0.97 17.45 10.57
CA THR A 387 -0.07 17.10 11.54
C THR A 387 0.17 15.76 12.21
N LEU A 388 1.17 15.00 11.75
CA LEU A 388 1.58 13.71 12.31
C LEU A 388 2.96 13.80 12.94
N PRO A 389 3.24 13.00 13.99
CA PRO A 389 4.58 12.88 14.56
C PRO A 389 5.60 12.44 13.50
N ILE A 390 6.75 13.10 13.43
CA ILE A 390 7.86 12.73 12.55
C ILE A 390 8.94 12.06 13.40
N ILE A 391 9.20 10.79 13.13
CA ILE A 391 10.19 9.96 13.82
C ILE A 391 11.40 9.74 12.92
N THR A 392 12.53 10.30 13.33
CA THR A 392 13.84 10.08 12.69
C THR A 392 14.69 9.12 13.54
N ASN A 393 14.60 9.26 14.86
CA ASN A 393 15.30 8.42 15.83
C ASN A 393 14.33 7.95 16.92
N ILE A 394 14.04 6.65 16.95
CA ILE A 394 13.10 6.06 17.90
C ILE A 394 13.53 6.30 19.34
N ASN A 395 14.82 6.15 19.67
CA ASN A 395 15.33 6.30 21.03
C ASN A 395 15.07 7.69 21.64
N ARG A 396 14.98 8.72 20.80
CA ARG A 396 14.81 10.11 21.24
C ARG A 396 13.37 10.59 21.16
N GLU A 397 12.64 10.11 20.17
CA GLU A 397 11.39 10.74 19.73
C GLU A 397 10.16 9.92 20.09
N ALA A 398 10.28 8.60 20.27
CA ALA A 398 9.12 7.73 20.58
C ALA A 398 8.39 8.12 21.87
N SER A 399 9.13 8.50 22.91
CA SER A 399 8.56 8.91 24.20
C SER A 399 7.83 10.25 24.17
N LEU A 400 8.05 11.07 23.14
CA LEU A 400 7.39 12.37 22.96
C LEU A 400 5.95 12.22 22.46
N TYR A 401 5.60 11.04 21.89
CA TYR A 401 4.33 10.80 21.23
C TYR A 401 3.68 9.51 21.73
N PRO A 402 3.15 9.48 22.96
CA PRO A 402 2.56 8.28 23.54
C PRO A 402 1.37 7.74 22.74
N GLU A 403 0.69 8.59 21.98
CA GLU A 403 -0.46 8.21 21.14
C GLU A 403 -0.12 7.26 20.00
N ILE A 404 1.15 7.24 19.53
CA ILE A 404 1.61 6.33 18.46
C ILE A 404 2.33 5.10 19.02
N ALA A 405 2.57 5.02 20.33
CA ALA A 405 3.44 4.00 20.94
C ALA A 405 3.05 2.58 20.51
N LYS A 406 1.76 2.26 20.48
CA LYS A 406 1.27 0.94 20.10
C LYS A 406 1.48 0.65 18.61
N THR A 407 1.26 1.63 17.74
CA THR A 407 1.50 1.46 16.29
C THR A 407 2.99 1.25 16.03
N LEU A 408 3.84 2.05 16.68
CA LEU A 408 5.30 1.93 16.58
C LEU A 408 5.81 0.58 17.11
N ASP A 409 5.22 0.04 18.20
CA ASP A 409 5.57 -1.30 18.72
C ASP A 409 5.28 -2.40 17.69
N PHE A 410 4.18 -2.31 16.93
CA PHE A 410 3.91 -3.24 15.85
C PHE A 410 4.93 -3.14 14.72
N ASP A 411 5.44 -1.95 14.40
CA ASP A 411 6.44 -1.77 13.36
C ASP A 411 7.82 -2.30 13.79
N ILE A 412 8.19 -2.09 15.05
CA ILE A 412 9.41 -2.69 15.64
C ILE A 412 9.30 -4.22 15.61
N LYS A 413 8.19 -4.77 16.08
CA LYS A 413 7.93 -6.21 16.05
C LYS A 413 7.92 -6.77 14.62
N ALA A 414 7.34 -6.03 13.67
CA ALA A 414 7.34 -6.42 12.26
C ALA A 414 8.77 -6.52 11.70
N THR A 415 9.63 -5.57 12.06
CA THR A 415 11.04 -5.58 11.66
C THR A 415 11.81 -6.72 12.30
N ASP A 416 11.63 -6.95 13.61
CA ASP A 416 12.31 -8.03 14.34
C ASP A 416 11.91 -9.41 13.80
N ILE A 417 10.62 -9.65 13.59
CA ILE A 417 10.11 -10.92 13.01
C ILE A 417 10.63 -11.10 11.57
N TYR A 418 10.65 -10.04 10.77
CA TYR A 418 11.19 -10.07 9.42
C TYR A 418 12.68 -10.43 9.43
N ASN A 419 13.48 -9.76 10.26
CA ASN A 419 14.92 -10.02 10.37
C ASN A 419 15.22 -11.43 10.86
N LEU A 420 14.43 -11.96 11.80
CA LEU A 420 14.55 -13.34 12.28
C LEU A 420 14.28 -14.35 11.14
N ALA A 421 13.22 -14.13 10.37
CA ALA A 421 12.88 -14.99 9.23
C ALA A 421 13.91 -14.88 8.10
N ALA A 422 14.45 -13.70 7.84
CA ALA A 422 15.51 -13.44 6.86
C ALA A 422 16.91 -13.86 7.36
N ARG A 423 17.03 -14.46 8.56
CA ARG A 423 18.28 -14.92 9.17
C ARG A 423 19.37 -13.84 9.26
N ARG A 424 18.97 -12.60 9.54
CA ARG A 424 19.91 -11.49 9.72
C ARG A 424 20.64 -11.60 11.06
N ASP A 425 21.90 -11.21 11.14
CA ASP A 425 22.71 -11.24 12.36
C ASP A 425 22.06 -10.45 13.50
N LEU A 426 21.54 -9.25 13.19
CA LEU A 426 20.73 -8.46 14.14
C LEU A 426 19.25 -8.69 13.87
N TYR A 427 18.68 -9.75 14.43
CA TYR A 427 17.27 -10.10 14.26
C TYR A 427 16.33 -9.26 15.13
N ALA A 428 16.76 -8.75 16.29
CA ALA A 428 15.93 -7.94 17.17
C ALA A 428 16.60 -6.62 17.54
N GLY A 429 15.80 -5.56 17.71
CA GLY A 429 16.27 -4.25 18.12
C GLY A 429 16.97 -3.43 17.03
N SER A 430 16.93 -3.87 15.79
CA SER A 430 17.55 -3.14 14.66
C SER A 430 16.97 -1.73 14.49
N GLU A 431 15.68 -1.53 14.80
CA GLU A 431 15.02 -0.21 14.76
C GLU A 431 15.67 0.84 15.67
N TYR A 432 16.28 0.40 16.76
CA TYR A 432 16.91 1.31 17.74
C TYR A 432 18.33 1.73 17.33
N VAL A 433 18.99 0.98 16.46
CA VAL A 433 20.35 1.26 16.01
C VAL A 433 20.41 1.76 14.56
N GLN A 434 19.39 1.43 13.76
CA GLN A 434 19.34 1.81 12.36
C GLN A 434 19.03 3.30 12.20
N ARG A 435 19.82 3.97 11.34
CA ARG A 435 19.62 5.37 10.97
C ARG A 435 19.05 5.46 9.56
N PRO A 436 18.29 6.53 9.26
CA PRO A 436 17.87 6.80 7.89
C PRO A 436 19.09 6.86 6.95
N PHE A 437 18.97 6.26 5.78
CA PHE A 437 19.99 6.38 4.73
C PHE A 437 20.06 7.84 4.25
N SER A 438 21.25 8.37 4.11
CA SER A 438 21.49 9.72 3.58
C SER A 438 22.42 9.65 2.38
N SER A 439 21.86 9.93 1.21
CA SER A 439 22.66 10.13 -0.02
C SER A 439 23.16 11.57 -0.04
N ARG A 440 24.22 11.84 0.70
CA ARG A 440 24.97 13.09 0.54
C ARG A 440 26.02 12.86 -0.57
N ARG A 441 25.89 13.56 -1.66
CA ARG A 441 26.94 13.69 -2.66
C ARG A 441 28.00 14.68 -2.18
#